data_909e42b4f128ac046e5d09275c88a2e7
#
_entry.id   909e42b4f128ac046e5d09275c88a2e7
#
_cell.length_a   1.000
_cell.length_b   1.000
_cell.length_c   1.000
_cell.angle_alpha   90.00
_cell.angle_beta   90.00
_cell.angle_gamma   90.00
#
_symmetry.space_group_name_H-M   'P 1'
#
loop_
_entity.id
_entity.type
_entity.pdbx_description
1 polymer ?
#
loop_
_entity_poly.entity_id
_entity_poly.type
_entity_poly.pdbx_seq_one_letter_code
_entity_poly.pdbx_strand_id
1 'polypeptide(L)'
;MTTARLLASAAEVFAERGFNGASIGMICERGGFTRGAFYSNFASKDELFFAMFEAHADVTLTRLRTALEHASGASDPLQHFASLASRQSDNDRQWFLISTEFTLYAIRNPAAAAALARKDEEVRQEIGRIFTELLAMAGREFVIDPALVGRFAVALREGGNAQAFVEPGSLDARLMERLMLPTVLDAFSRASSDSSSDSQRTDRQ
;
A
#
# COMPACT_ATOMS: atom_id res chain seq x y z
N MET A 1 -6.78 6.42 -23.22
CA MET A 1 -5.41 6.24 -23.76
C MET A 1 -4.45 7.37 -23.38
N THR A 2 -4.84 8.65 -23.42
CA THR A 2 -3.97 9.79 -23.13
C THR A 2 -3.52 9.86 -21.66
N THR A 3 -4.45 9.68 -20.71
CA THR A 3 -4.18 9.74 -19.26
C THR A 3 -3.13 8.70 -18.83
N ALA A 4 -3.27 7.43 -19.22
CA ALA A 4 -2.31 6.38 -18.85
C ALA A 4 -0.88 6.67 -19.37
N ARG A 5 -0.75 7.25 -20.59
CA ARG A 5 0.55 7.66 -21.13
C ARG A 5 1.13 8.85 -20.40
N LEU A 6 0.30 9.81 -19.96
CA LEU A 6 0.75 10.94 -19.13
C LEU A 6 1.25 10.44 -17.77
N LEU A 7 0.54 9.51 -17.12
CA LEU A 7 0.97 8.91 -15.86
C LEU A 7 2.30 8.16 -16.02
N ALA A 8 2.48 7.39 -17.08
CA ALA A 8 3.73 6.68 -17.37
C ALA A 8 4.90 7.66 -17.58
N SER A 9 4.71 8.71 -18.40
CA SER A 9 5.75 9.74 -18.63
C SER A 9 6.09 10.50 -17.36
N ALA A 10 5.09 10.79 -16.52
CA ALA A 10 5.31 11.43 -15.23
C ALA A 10 6.10 10.53 -14.28
N ALA A 11 5.81 9.24 -14.24
CA ALA A 11 6.54 8.28 -13.41
C ALA A 11 8.05 8.26 -13.75
N GLU A 12 8.38 8.25 -15.04
CA GLU A 12 9.76 8.32 -15.49
C GLU A 12 10.44 9.64 -15.07
N VAL A 13 9.80 10.78 -15.35
CA VAL A 13 10.37 12.11 -15.04
C VAL A 13 10.51 12.32 -13.53
N PHE A 14 9.51 11.90 -12.72
CA PHE A 14 9.59 12.00 -11.27
C PHE A 14 10.69 11.10 -10.69
N ALA A 15 10.84 9.88 -11.20
CA ALA A 15 11.89 8.98 -10.75
C ALA A 15 13.31 9.50 -11.09
N GLU A 16 13.48 10.19 -12.22
CA GLU A 16 14.77 10.75 -12.66
C GLU A 16 15.12 12.08 -11.99
N ARG A 17 14.13 12.95 -11.76
CA ARG A 17 14.33 14.36 -11.36
C ARG A 17 13.80 14.71 -9.98
N GLY A 18 13.12 13.79 -9.34
CA GLY A 18 12.32 14.05 -8.15
C GLY A 18 11.08 14.87 -8.45
N PHE A 19 10.15 14.92 -7.49
CA PHE A 19 8.90 15.67 -7.67
C PHE A 19 9.14 17.17 -7.89
N ASN A 20 10.04 17.79 -7.10
CA ASN A 20 10.31 19.23 -7.21
C ASN A 20 11.09 19.60 -8.47
N GLY A 21 12.03 18.76 -8.92
CA GLY A 21 12.84 18.99 -10.11
C GLY A 21 12.09 18.76 -11.43
N ALA A 22 10.98 18.01 -11.39
CA ALA A 22 10.15 17.74 -12.56
C ALA A 22 9.25 18.94 -12.91
N SER A 23 9.13 19.26 -14.19
CA SER A 23 8.20 20.25 -14.73
C SER A 23 7.16 19.61 -15.64
N ILE A 24 5.98 20.25 -15.75
CA ILE A 24 4.93 19.84 -16.70
C ILE A 24 5.47 19.80 -18.14
N GLY A 25 6.38 20.74 -18.48
CA GLY A 25 7.03 20.76 -19.80
C GLY A 25 7.83 19.48 -20.07
N MET A 26 8.64 19.03 -19.10
CA MET A 26 9.44 17.78 -19.21
C MET A 26 8.56 16.54 -19.32
N ILE A 27 7.45 16.49 -18.58
CA ILE A 27 6.49 15.39 -18.65
C ILE A 27 5.82 15.35 -20.04
N CYS A 28 5.40 16.52 -20.56
CA CYS A 28 4.82 16.63 -21.90
C CYS A 28 5.82 16.21 -22.99
N GLU A 29 7.06 16.66 -22.91
CA GLU A 29 8.13 16.34 -23.85
C GLU A 29 8.39 14.82 -23.87
N ARG A 30 8.53 14.19 -22.69
CA ARG A 30 8.74 12.75 -22.52
C ARG A 30 7.62 11.93 -23.15
N GLY A 31 6.36 12.35 -22.99
CA GLY A 31 5.19 11.65 -23.51
C GLY A 31 4.78 12.01 -24.93
N GLY A 32 5.42 13.00 -25.53
CA GLY A 32 5.01 13.54 -26.85
C GLY A 32 3.67 14.28 -26.79
N PHE A 33 3.38 14.99 -25.69
CA PHE A 33 2.14 15.75 -25.50
C PHE A 33 2.38 17.27 -25.57
N THR A 34 1.34 18.00 -25.90
CA THR A 34 1.31 19.46 -25.72
C THR A 34 0.95 19.80 -24.26
N ARG A 35 1.33 21.01 -23.80
CA ARG A 35 0.86 21.50 -22.49
C ARG A 35 -0.68 21.61 -22.42
N GLY A 36 -1.35 21.93 -23.55
CA GLY A 36 -2.79 21.96 -23.62
C GLY A 36 -3.40 20.56 -23.36
N ALA A 37 -2.80 19.51 -23.91
CA ALA A 37 -3.22 18.14 -23.64
C ALA A 37 -3.00 17.72 -22.16
N PHE A 38 -1.97 18.22 -21.49
CA PHE A 38 -1.80 18.06 -20.06
C PHE A 38 -2.92 18.74 -19.28
N TYR A 39 -3.14 20.04 -19.50
CA TYR A 39 -4.13 20.82 -18.74
C TYR A 39 -5.60 20.43 -19.02
N SER A 40 -5.87 19.70 -20.10
CA SER A 40 -7.19 19.10 -20.32
C SER A 40 -7.43 17.84 -19.49
N ASN A 41 -6.38 17.27 -18.86
CA ASN A 41 -6.49 16.06 -18.01
C ASN A 41 -6.19 16.35 -16.52
N PHE A 42 -5.26 17.27 -16.23
CA PHE A 42 -4.79 17.57 -14.87
C PHE A 42 -4.56 19.07 -14.71
N ALA A 43 -5.11 19.67 -13.67
CA ALA A 43 -4.93 21.08 -13.38
C ALA A 43 -3.53 21.40 -12.84
N SER A 44 -2.84 20.43 -12.24
CA SER A 44 -1.54 20.62 -11.61
C SER A 44 -0.68 19.36 -11.63
N LYS A 45 0.58 19.51 -11.27
CA LYS A 45 1.50 18.40 -11.03
C LYS A 45 1.10 17.56 -9.81
N ASP A 46 0.51 18.19 -8.80
CA ASP A 46 -0.01 17.56 -7.60
C ASP A 46 -1.21 16.64 -7.95
N GLU A 47 -2.15 17.12 -8.77
CA GLU A 47 -3.28 16.32 -9.24
C GLU A 47 -2.82 15.10 -10.05
N LEU A 48 -1.82 15.28 -10.91
CA LEU A 48 -1.19 14.17 -11.63
C LEU A 48 -0.58 13.14 -10.67
N PHE A 49 0.13 13.60 -9.61
CA PHE A 49 0.69 12.71 -8.59
C PHE A 49 -0.42 11.94 -7.88
N PHE A 50 -1.51 12.60 -7.46
CA PHE A 50 -2.61 11.90 -6.80
C PHE A 50 -3.29 10.86 -7.70
N ALA A 51 -3.41 11.11 -9.00
CA ALA A 51 -3.88 10.10 -9.94
C ALA A 51 -2.92 8.89 -10.04
N MET A 52 -1.60 9.13 -9.97
CA MET A 52 -0.60 8.06 -9.89
C MET A 52 -0.70 7.29 -8.56
N PHE A 53 -0.92 8.02 -7.45
CA PHE A 53 -1.11 7.43 -6.13
C PHE A 53 -2.33 6.50 -6.11
N GLU A 54 -3.48 6.94 -6.63
CA GLU A 54 -4.69 6.14 -6.73
C GLU A 54 -4.47 4.87 -7.56
N ALA A 55 -3.86 5.00 -8.74
CA ALA A 55 -3.55 3.84 -9.58
C ALA A 55 -2.61 2.84 -8.88
N HIS A 56 -1.62 3.31 -8.12
CA HIS A 56 -0.73 2.44 -7.34
C HIS A 56 -1.45 1.79 -6.16
N ALA A 57 -2.30 2.54 -5.45
CA ALA A 57 -3.12 2.03 -4.35
C ALA A 57 -4.06 0.93 -4.83
N ASP A 58 -4.75 1.12 -5.96
CA ASP A 58 -5.64 0.12 -6.55
C ASP A 58 -4.91 -1.19 -6.87
N VAL A 59 -3.73 -1.12 -7.48
CA VAL A 59 -2.89 -2.30 -7.76
C VAL A 59 -2.48 -3.00 -6.46
N THR A 60 -2.09 -2.24 -5.45
CA THR A 60 -1.66 -2.77 -4.15
C THR A 60 -2.83 -3.44 -3.42
N LEU A 61 -3.97 -2.78 -3.32
CA LEU A 61 -5.17 -3.31 -2.68
C LEU A 61 -5.73 -4.54 -3.40
N THR A 62 -5.72 -4.54 -4.73
CA THR A 62 -6.09 -5.72 -5.53
C THR A 62 -5.19 -6.91 -5.21
N ARG A 63 -3.87 -6.70 -5.12
CA ARG A 63 -2.92 -7.76 -4.73
C ARG A 63 -3.20 -8.30 -3.32
N LEU A 64 -3.49 -7.42 -2.37
CA LEU A 64 -3.82 -7.83 -1.00
C LEU A 64 -5.13 -8.61 -0.94
N ARG A 65 -6.16 -8.22 -1.69
CA ARG A 65 -7.43 -8.95 -1.79
C ARG A 65 -7.24 -10.33 -2.43
N THR A 66 -6.46 -10.40 -3.51
CA THR A 66 -6.10 -11.70 -4.12
C THR A 66 -5.34 -12.60 -3.14
N ALA A 67 -4.41 -12.05 -2.36
CA ALA A 67 -3.71 -12.81 -1.33
C ALA A 67 -4.67 -13.31 -0.23
N LEU A 68 -5.66 -12.51 0.15
CA LEU A 68 -6.72 -12.87 1.10
C LEU A 68 -7.57 -14.03 0.59
N GLU A 69 -8.02 -13.97 -0.67
CA GLU A 69 -8.78 -15.05 -1.30
C GLU A 69 -8.03 -16.38 -1.28
N HIS A 70 -6.72 -16.34 -1.59
CA HIS A 70 -5.87 -17.54 -1.58
C HIS A 70 -5.52 -18.04 -0.17
N ALA A 71 -5.61 -17.19 0.86
CA ALA A 71 -5.40 -17.57 2.24
C ALA A 71 -6.58 -18.41 2.80
N SER A 72 -7.75 -18.32 2.18
CA SER A 72 -8.93 -19.09 2.56
C SER A 72 -8.67 -20.58 2.39
N GLY A 73 -8.84 -21.33 3.48
CA GLY A 73 -8.60 -22.79 3.52
C GLY A 73 -7.13 -23.21 3.70
N ALA A 74 -6.19 -22.28 3.83
CA ALA A 74 -4.82 -22.61 4.18
C ALA A 74 -4.71 -23.05 5.64
N SER A 75 -3.79 -23.95 5.95
CA SER A 75 -3.52 -24.40 7.33
C SER A 75 -3.03 -23.27 8.25
N ASP A 76 -2.35 -22.30 7.70
CA ASP A 76 -1.94 -21.05 8.35
C ASP A 76 -2.27 -19.88 7.43
N PRO A 77 -3.48 -19.28 7.55
CA PRO A 77 -3.92 -18.19 6.70
C PRO A 77 -3.01 -16.93 6.79
N LEU A 78 -2.49 -16.61 7.99
CA LEU A 78 -1.66 -15.43 8.21
C LEU A 78 -0.32 -15.55 7.47
N GLN A 79 0.36 -16.68 7.61
CA GLN A 79 1.63 -16.94 6.92
C GLN A 79 1.44 -17.03 5.41
N HIS A 80 0.37 -17.69 4.97
CA HIS A 80 0.07 -17.81 3.55
C HIS A 80 -0.20 -16.45 2.91
N PHE A 81 -1.05 -15.63 3.54
CA PHE A 81 -1.29 -14.25 3.13
C PHE A 81 -0.01 -13.45 3.05
N ALA A 82 0.81 -13.44 4.11
CA ALA A 82 2.05 -12.67 4.17
C ALA A 82 3.01 -13.04 3.04
N SER A 83 3.12 -14.34 2.71
CA SER A 83 3.97 -14.83 1.61
C SER A 83 3.54 -14.30 0.24
N LEU A 84 2.23 -14.16 -0.01
CA LEU A 84 1.68 -13.67 -1.27
C LEU A 84 1.65 -12.13 -1.33
N ALA A 85 1.25 -11.47 -0.24
CA ALA A 85 1.13 -10.02 -0.14
C ALA A 85 2.48 -9.32 -0.24
N SER A 86 3.57 -9.97 0.24
CA SER A 86 4.92 -9.41 0.24
C SER A 86 5.72 -9.68 -1.04
N ARG A 87 5.08 -10.03 -2.15
CA ARG A 87 5.79 -10.16 -3.43
C ARG A 87 6.25 -8.79 -3.93
N GLN A 88 7.51 -8.74 -4.37
CA GLN A 88 8.08 -7.53 -4.94
C GLN A 88 7.59 -7.35 -6.39
N SER A 89 7.38 -6.09 -6.78
CA SER A 89 7.07 -5.67 -8.15
C SER A 89 8.25 -4.91 -8.73
N ASP A 90 8.47 -5.01 -10.04
CA ASP A 90 9.53 -4.27 -10.75
C ASP A 90 9.39 -2.74 -10.57
N ASN A 91 8.19 -2.25 -10.31
CA ASN A 91 7.89 -0.83 -10.13
C ASN A 91 8.05 -0.35 -8.68
N ASP A 92 8.32 -1.23 -7.70
CA ASP A 92 8.38 -0.86 -6.28
C ASP A 92 9.46 0.20 -5.99
N ARG A 93 10.63 0.09 -6.60
CA ARG A 93 11.70 1.07 -6.43
C ARG A 93 11.33 2.44 -7.05
N GLN A 94 10.75 2.43 -8.23
CA GLN A 94 10.32 3.66 -8.89
C GLN A 94 9.24 4.36 -8.06
N TRP A 95 8.23 3.61 -7.62
CA TRP A 95 7.18 4.15 -6.76
C TRP A 95 7.71 4.69 -5.44
N PHE A 96 8.62 3.97 -4.79
CA PHE A 96 9.25 4.42 -3.55
C PHE A 96 9.93 5.77 -3.71
N LEU A 97 10.70 5.98 -4.77
CA LEU A 97 11.35 7.26 -5.05
C LEU A 97 10.32 8.38 -5.24
N ILE A 98 9.29 8.14 -6.05
CA ILE A 98 8.24 9.13 -6.36
C ILE A 98 7.45 9.50 -5.09
N SER A 99 7.00 8.51 -4.33
CA SER A 99 6.19 8.73 -3.12
C SER A 99 6.99 9.41 -2.01
N THR A 100 8.26 9.04 -1.81
CA THR A 100 9.15 9.67 -0.83
C THR A 100 9.40 11.14 -1.17
N GLU A 101 9.71 11.46 -2.42
CA GLU A 101 9.91 12.84 -2.88
C GLU A 101 8.64 13.70 -2.71
N PHE A 102 7.47 13.14 -3.00
CA PHE A 102 6.20 13.83 -2.77
C PHE A 102 5.92 14.01 -1.27
N THR A 103 6.22 13.01 -0.44
CA THR A 103 6.08 13.11 1.02
C THR A 103 6.94 14.24 1.58
N LEU A 104 8.21 14.36 1.13
CA LEU A 104 9.08 15.46 1.51
C LEU A 104 8.55 16.83 1.05
N TYR A 105 7.95 16.90 -0.13
CA TYR A 105 7.27 18.10 -0.60
C TYR A 105 6.05 18.43 0.25
N ALA A 106 5.19 17.43 0.54
CA ALA A 106 3.98 17.58 1.32
C ALA A 106 4.27 18.06 2.75
N ILE A 107 5.31 17.52 3.43
CA ILE A 107 5.73 17.98 4.77
C ILE A 107 6.03 19.49 4.80
N ARG A 108 6.47 20.08 3.68
CA ARG A 108 6.76 21.50 3.54
C ARG A 108 5.59 22.33 3.00
N ASN A 109 4.50 21.66 2.56
CA ASN A 109 3.33 22.28 1.94
C ASN A 109 2.05 21.80 2.64
N PRO A 110 1.42 22.62 3.53
CA PRO A 110 0.26 22.20 4.31
C PRO A 110 -0.94 21.73 3.46
N ALA A 111 -1.17 22.32 2.28
CA ALA A 111 -2.27 21.91 1.41
C ALA A 111 -2.03 20.50 0.82
N ALA A 112 -0.81 20.25 0.34
CA ALA A 112 -0.40 18.94 -0.15
C ALA A 112 -0.41 17.89 0.97
N ALA A 113 0.06 18.25 2.18
CA ALA A 113 0.03 17.38 3.35
C ALA A 113 -1.40 16.95 3.71
N ALA A 114 -2.34 17.89 3.75
CA ALA A 114 -3.74 17.58 4.05
C ALA A 114 -4.38 16.67 2.98
N ALA A 115 -4.04 16.86 1.71
CA ALA A 115 -4.51 16.01 0.62
C ALA A 115 -3.93 14.60 0.69
N LEU A 116 -2.61 14.47 0.90
CA LEU A 116 -1.92 13.19 1.05
C LEU A 116 -2.45 12.42 2.26
N ALA A 117 -2.60 13.08 3.41
CA ALA A 117 -3.10 12.45 4.63
C ALA A 117 -4.50 11.82 4.47
N ARG A 118 -5.39 12.46 3.71
CA ARG A 118 -6.71 11.89 3.41
C ARG A 118 -6.60 10.62 2.54
N LYS A 119 -5.77 10.67 1.48
CA LYS A 119 -5.57 9.51 0.59
C LYS A 119 -4.90 8.33 1.31
N ASP A 120 -3.90 8.62 2.11
CA ASP A 120 -3.24 7.61 2.94
C ASP A 120 -4.22 6.98 3.94
N GLU A 121 -5.12 7.77 4.53
CA GLU A 121 -6.10 7.26 5.49
C GLU A 121 -7.08 6.29 4.81
N GLU A 122 -7.58 6.62 3.60
CA GLU A 122 -8.44 5.74 2.81
C GLU A 122 -7.76 4.37 2.57
N VAL A 123 -6.49 4.38 2.18
CA VAL A 123 -5.70 3.16 1.93
C VAL A 123 -5.48 2.36 3.22
N ARG A 124 -5.11 3.02 4.32
CA ARG A 124 -4.87 2.36 5.61
C ARG A 124 -6.13 1.71 6.18
N GLN A 125 -7.28 2.36 6.06
CA GLN A 125 -8.57 1.79 6.46
C GLN A 125 -8.90 0.54 5.65
N GLU A 126 -8.64 0.56 4.34
CA GLU A 126 -8.89 -0.60 3.49
C GLU A 126 -7.95 -1.77 3.82
N ILE A 127 -6.66 -1.50 4.08
CA ILE A 127 -5.72 -2.51 4.57
C ILE A 127 -6.19 -3.09 5.91
N GLY A 128 -6.67 -2.23 6.83
CA GLY A 128 -7.23 -2.66 8.11
C GLY A 128 -8.44 -3.58 7.95
N ARG A 129 -9.34 -3.30 7.00
CA ARG A 129 -10.47 -4.20 6.66
C ARG A 129 -9.99 -5.56 6.15
N ILE A 130 -9.05 -5.58 5.22
CA ILE A 130 -8.46 -6.83 4.70
C ILE A 130 -7.84 -7.66 5.82
N PHE A 131 -7.13 -7.04 6.76
CA PHE A 131 -6.56 -7.75 7.91
C PHE A 131 -7.62 -8.23 8.89
N THR A 132 -8.73 -7.51 9.05
CA THR A 132 -9.87 -7.96 9.86
C THR A 132 -10.49 -9.23 9.27
N GLU A 133 -10.70 -9.26 7.96
CA GLU A 133 -11.20 -10.45 7.26
C GLU A 133 -10.22 -11.62 7.35
N LEU A 134 -8.91 -11.37 7.22
CA LEU A 134 -7.87 -12.38 7.38
C LEU A 134 -7.88 -12.99 8.78
N LEU A 135 -7.99 -12.19 9.83
CA LEU A 135 -8.07 -12.67 11.21
C LEU A 135 -9.35 -13.48 11.46
N ALA A 136 -10.48 -13.03 10.88
CA ALA A 136 -11.73 -13.77 10.99
C ALA A 136 -11.62 -15.19 10.39
N MET A 137 -10.89 -15.37 9.29
CA MET A 137 -10.59 -16.71 8.73
C MET A 137 -9.80 -17.59 9.70
N ALA A 138 -8.98 -17.00 10.58
CA ALA A 138 -8.24 -17.68 11.63
C ALA A 138 -9.02 -17.82 12.95
N GLY A 139 -10.31 -17.44 12.99
CA GLY A 139 -11.13 -17.42 14.20
C GLY A 139 -10.69 -16.39 15.23
N ARG A 140 -10.15 -15.26 14.79
CA ARG A 140 -9.57 -14.20 15.63
C ARG A 140 -10.18 -12.83 15.31
N GLU A 141 -10.08 -11.92 16.26
CA GLU A 141 -10.51 -10.53 16.11
C GLU A 141 -9.47 -9.56 16.68
N PHE A 142 -9.36 -8.36 16.16
CA PHE A 142 -8.46 -7.33 16.68
C PHE A 142 -8.85 -6.87 18.08
N VAL A 143 -7.84 -6.57 18.92
CA VAL A 143 -7.98 -5.90 20.22
C VAL A 143 -7.62 -4.41 20.16
N ILE A 144 -7.20 -3.92 19.00
CA ILE A 144 -6.88 -2.52 18.71
C ILE A 144 -7.58 -2.09 17.43
N ASP A 145 -7.56 -0.78 17.13
CA ASP A 145 -8.08 -0.25 15.87
C ASP A 145 -7.34 -0.85 14.65
N PRO A 146 -8.05 -1.54 13.74
CA PRO A 146 -7.45 -2.11 12.53
C PRO A 146 -6.71 -1.07 11.66
N ALA A 147 -7.12 0.19 11.65
CA ALA A 147 -6.46 1.26 10.92
C ALA A 147 -5.02 1.52 11.43
N LEU A 148 -4.76 1.33 12.74
CA LEU A 148 -3.40 1.40 13.28
C LEU A 148 -2.52 0.28 12.76
N VAL A 149 -3.07 -0.92 12.59
CA VAL A 149 -2.33 -2.06 12.01
C VAL A 149 -2.06 -1.80 10.52
N GLY A 150 -3.03 -1.25 9.79
CA GLY A 150 -2.83 -0.79 8.41
C GLY A 150 -1.71 0.24 8.31
N ARG A 151 -1.67 1.22 9.22
CA ARG A 151 -0.58 2.22 9.32
C ARG A 151 0.77 1.58 9.59
N PHE A 152 0.83 0.62 10.51
CA PHE A 152 2.04 -0.14 10.81
C PHE A 152 2.54 -0.90 9.56
N ALA A 153 1.65 -1.58 8.84
CA ALA A 153 2.02 -2.32 7.63
C ALA A 153 2.61 -1.42 6.54
N VAL A 154 2.03 -0.22 6.33
CA VAL A 154 2.57 0.78 5.41
C VAL A 154 3.96 1.24 5.87
N ALA A 155 4.13 1.61 7.15
CA ALA A 155 5.41 2.04 7.70
C ALA A 155 6.49 0.95 7.61
N LEU A 156 6.12 -0.32 7.87
CA LEU A 156 7.02 -1.46 7.73
C LEU A 156 7.50 -1.63 6.29
N ARG A 157 6.60 -1.49 5.32
CA ARG A 157 6.91 -1.56 3.89
C ARG A 157 7.82 -0.42 3.45
N GLU A 158 7.50 0.81 3.82
CA GLU A 158 8.29 1.99 3.46
C GLU A 158 9.68 1.93 4.07
N GLY A 159 9.80 1.60 5.36
CA GLY A 159 11.07 1.44 6.04
C GLY A 159 11.91 0.29 5.47
N GLY A 160 11.29 -0.85 5.18
CA GLY A 160 11.94 -2.00 4.53
C GLY A 160 12.47 -1.67 3.13
N ASN A 161 11.67 -0.97 2.32
CA ASN A 161 12.10 -0.48 1.00
C ASN A 161 13.29 0.49 1.10
N ALA A 162 13.21 1.46 2.04
CA ALA A 162 14.28 2.43 2.22
C ALA A 162 15.63 1.75 2.51
N GLN A 163 15.63 0.80 3.43
CA GLN A 163 16.84 0.06 3.82
C GLN A 163 17.34 -0.82 2.65
N ALA A 164 16.47 -1.60 2.03
CA ALA A 164 16.87 -2.51 0.95
C ALA A 164 17.37 -1.79 -0.30
N PHE A 165 16.84 -0.60 -0.62
CA PHE A 165 17.29 0.17 -1.78
C PHE A 165 18.61 0.92 -1.54
N VAL A 166 18.95 1.19 -0.27
CA VAL A 166 20.25 1.75 0.12
C VAL A 166 21.33 0.66 0.25
N GLU A 167 20.93 -0.56 0.68
CA GLU A 167 21.82 -1.69 0.89
C GLU A 167 21.50 -2.87 -0.05
N PRO A 168 21.63 -2.70 -1.37
CA PRO A 168 21.25 -3.74 -2.32
C PRO A 168 22.09 -5.01 -2.12
N GLY A 169 21.39 -6.14 -1.93
CA GLY A 169 22.01 -7.45 -1.72
C GLY A 169 22.25 -7.84 -0.26
N SER A 170 22.08 -6.93 0.72
CA SER A 170 22.18 -7.24 2.14
C SER A 170 20.83 -7.55 2.79
N LEU A 171 19.75 -6.96 2.31
CA LEU A 171 18.40 -7.12 2.85
C LEU A 171 17.37 -7.31 1.71
N ASP A 172 16.57 -8.37 1.82
CA ASP A 172 15.35 -8.50 1.03
C ASP A 172 14.30 -7.49 1.53
N ALA A 173 13.88 -6.57 0.66
CA ALA A 173 12.91 -5.52 0.97
C ALA A 173 11.61 -6.04 1.61
N ARG A 174 11.25 -7.30 1.37
CA ARG A 174 10.00 -7.92 1.82
C ARG A 174 10.19 -8.89 2.99
N LEU A 175 11.43 -9.13 3.41
CA LEU A 175 11.72 -10.06 4.51
C LEU A 175 11.01 -9.63 5.80
N MET A 176 11.09 -8.35 6.12
CA MET A 176 10.45 -7.81 7.34
C MET A 176 8.92 -7.98 7.30
N GLU A 177 8.29 -7.75 6.17
CA GLU A 177 6.84 -7.97 6.01
C GLU A 177 6.48 -9.44 6.23
N ARG A 178 7.20 -10.37 5.58
CA ARG A 178 6.92 -11.82 5.70
C ARG A 178 7.09 -12.33 7.12
N LEU A 179 8.06 -11.82 7.86
CA LEU A 179 8.36 -12.29 9.21
C LEU A 179 7.52 -11.56 10.28
N MET A 180 7.40 -10.25 10.17
CA MET A 180 6.83 -9.42 11.23
C MET A 180 5.30 -9.29 11.13
N LEU A 181 4.75 -9.24 9.92
CA LEU A 181 3.32 -9.01 9.76
C LEU A 181 2.45 -10.09 10.42
N PRO A 182 2.69 -11.40 10.22
CA PRO A 182 1.92 -12.44 10.91
C PRO A 182 2.04 -12.34 12.44
N THR A 183 3.25 -12.09 12.95
CA THR A 183 3.50 -11.95 14.39
C THR A 183 2.74 -10.76 14.98
N VAL A 184 2.72 -9.63 14.29
CA VAL A 184 1.99 -8.43 14.73
C VAL A 184 0.49 -8.66 14.69
N LEU A 185 -0.03 -9.27 13.63
CA LEU A 185 -1.45 -9.61 13.52
C LEU A 185 -1.89 -10.55 14.66
N ASP A 186 -1.08 -11.55 14.98
CA ASP A 186 -1.34 -12.47 16.10
C ASP A 186 -1.30 -11.74 17.45
N ALA A 187 -0.26 -10.95 17.71
CA ALA A 187 -0.05 -10.24 18.97
C ALA A 187 -1.15 -9.21 19.31
N PHE A 188 -1.76 -8.58 18.28
CA PHE A 188 -2.83 -7.61 18.44
C PHE A 188 -4.23 -8.17 18.18
N SER A 189 -4.39 -9.48 18.28
CA SER A 189 -5.66 -10.16 18.14
C SER A 189 -5.89 -11.18 19.26
N ARG A 190 -7.15 -11.59 19.43
CA ARG A 190 -7.58 -12.66 20.36
C ARG A 190 -8.52 -13.61 19.64
N ALA A 191 -8.78 -14.79 20.24
CA ALA A 191 -9.81 -15.68 19.74
C ALA A 191 -11.17 -14.99 19.71
N SER A 192 -11.93 -15.16 18.62
CA SER A 192 -13.28 -14.61 18.50
C SER A 192 -14.23 -15.28 19.48
N SER A 193 -15.08 -14.51 20.15
CA SER A 193 -16.01 -14.98 21.18
C SER A 193 -17.13 -15.91 20.65
N ASP A 194 -17.36 -15.93 19.32
CA ASP A 194 -18.41 -16.78 18.71
C ASP A 194 -18.01 -18.26 18.57
N SER A 195 -16.74 -18.63 18.77
CA SER A 195 -16.29 -20.02 18.65
C SER A 195 -16.55 -20.89 19.89
N SER A 196 -17.06 -20.31 21.00
CA SER A 196 -17.21 -21.01 22.29
C SER A 196 -18.65 -21.44 22.63
N SER A 197 -19.67 -21.13 21.82
CA SER A 197 -21.07 -21.40 22.16
C SER A 197 -21.67 -22.70 21.60
N ASP A 198 -20.96 -23.40 20.68
CA ASP A 198 -21.54 -24.59 20.01
C ASP A 198 -21.10 -25.94 20.61
N SER A 199 -20.13 -25.96 21.55
CA SER A 199 -19.62 -27.19 22.13
C SER A 199 -20.33 -27.66 23.44
N GLN A 200 -21.34 -26.95 23.94
CA GLN A 200 -22.02 -27.30 25.21
C GLN A 200 -23.47 -27.72 25.07
N ARG A 201 -23.98 -28.01 23.87
CA ARG A 201 -25.39 -28.42 23.68
C ARG A 201 -25.61 -29.90 23.34
N THR A 202 -24.60 -30.76 23.36
CA THR A 202 -24.77 -32.18 22.95
C THR A 202 -24.69 -33.20 24.08
N ASP A 203 -24.72 -32.80 25.36
CA ASP A 203 -24.70 -33.76 26.46
C ASP A 203 -25.83 -33.54 27.48
N ARG A 204 -27.09 -33.54 27.01
CA ARG A 204 -28.27 -33.80 27.88
C ARG A 204 -29.47 -34.23 27.03
N GLN A 205 -29.53 -35.49 26.63
CA GLN A 205 -30.75 -36.26 26.54
C GLN A 205 -30.45 -37.76 26.71
#